data_13226cf71d6e3b8b2d02edb90ab9b635
#
_entry.id   13226cf71d6e3b8b2d02edb90ab9b635
#
_cell.length_a   1.000
_cell.length_b   1.000
_cell.length_c   1.000
_cell.angle_alpha   90.00
_cell.angle_beta   90.00
_cell.angle_gamma   90.00
#
_symmetry.space_group_name_H-M   'P 1'
#
loop_
_entity.id
_entity.type
_entity.pdbx_description
1 polymer ?
#
loop_
_entity_poly.entity_id
_entity_poly.type
_entity_poly.pdbx_seq_one_letter_code
_entity_poly.pdbx_strand_id
1 'polypeptide(L)'
;MEEPGNLEVGVKSVTASPKDGNAFIANAWEFEYGVKTWWSSELYLDSQHTANESSVFTGFRWENRFRPLLREHWINPVLYVEFENINGADKALLEVVGHDTRDEFAERNDRSEKKREAELKLILSSNVKGWNISENMIAEKNLAGEPWEFGYAIGVSHPLALLASAKRCVFCRENFSAGAEMYGGLGDRYSFGLHDTSHYLAPVVEWRLPGSTTFKFSPGFGLNDNSEHFLFRFGVSYEIDQIVSRLRGH
;
A
#
# COMPACT_ATOMS: atom_id res chain seq x y z
N MET A 1 -4.54 2.59 -10.45
CA MET A 1 -5.50 1.75 -11.24
C MET A 1 -4.95 1.60 -12.63
N GLU A 2 -4.78 0.38 -13.04
CA GLU A 2 -4.24 0.02 -14.34
C GLU A 2 -5.20 0.33 -15.50
N GLU A 3 -4.64 0.59 -16.68
CA GLU A 3 -5.43 0.76 -17.89
C GLU A 3 -6.06 -0.58 -18.34
N PRO A 4 -7.23 -0.54 -19.02
CA PRO A 4 -7.90 -1.77 -19.45
C PRO A 4 -7.01 -2.66 -20.31
N GLY A 5 -6.81 -3.90 -19.85
CA GLY A 5 -5.99 -4.89 -20.54
C GLY A 5 -4.52 -4.92 -20.12
N ASN A 6 -4.06 -3.95 -19.32
CA ASN A 6 -2.72 -3.94 -18.74
C ASN A 6 -2.66 -4.80 -17.48
N LEU A 7 -1.50 -5.37 -17.23
CA LEU A 7 -1.17 -6.10 -16.01
C LEU A 7 0.06 -5.47 -15.40
N GLU A 8 -0.04 -4.99 -14.17
CA GLU A 8 1.11 -4.67 -13.34
C GLU A 8 1.48 -5.89 -12.50
N VAL A 9 2.76 -6.19 -12.43
CA VAL A 9 3.32 -7.21 -11.56
C VAL A 9 4.38 -6.55 -10.68
N GLY A 10 4.26 -6.73 -9.37
CA GLY A 10 5.15 -6.06 -8.43
C GLY A 10 5.46 -6.85 -7.19
N VAL A 11 6.34 -6.28 -6.40
CA VAL A 11 6.63 -6.69 -5.03
C VAL A 11 6.72 -5.43 -4.17
N LYS A 12 5.96 -5.42 -3.09
CA LYS A 12 6.05 -4.41 -2.02
C LYS A 12 6.63 -5.08 -0.79
N SER A 13 7.60 -4.46 -0.16
CA SER A 13 8.26 -5.00 1.03
C SER A 13 8.24 -3.99 2.16
N VAL A 14 8.02 -4.47 3.37
CA VAL A 14 8.17 -3.71 4.61
C VAL A 14 9.20 -4.42 5.46
N THR A 15 10.14 -3.67 6.02
CA THR A 15 11.12 -4.19 6.97
C THR A 15 11.20 -3.30 8.18
N ALA A 16 11.34 -3.92 9.33
CA ALA A 16 11.59 -3.25 10.60
C ALA A 16 12.45 -4.13 11.51
N SER A 17 12.98 -3.49 12.56
CA SER A 17 13.68 -4.16 13.66
C SER A 17 13.03 -3.70 14.97
N PRO A 18 11.91 -4.32 15.37
CA PRO A 18 11.17 -3.95 16.57
C PRO A 18 12.06 -4.07 17.80
N LYS A 19 11.84 -3.17 18.78
CA LYS A 19 12.62 -3.16 20.03
C LYS A 19 12.42 -4.46 20.83
N ASP A 20 11.19 -4.96 20.86
CA ASP A 20 10.78 -6.12 21.64
C ASP A 20 10.52 -7.36 20.78
N GLY A 21 10.97 -7.35 19.52
CA GLY A 21 10.80 -8.44 18.55
C GLY A 21 12.04 -8.69 17.70
N ASN A 22 11.94 -9.68 16.80
CA ASN A 22 12.98 -9.96 15.83
C ASN A 22 12.82 -9.11 14.58
N ALA A 23 13.93 -8.72 13.97
CA ALA A 23 13.90 -8.05 12.67
C ALA A 23 13.19 -8.92 11.62
N PHE A 24 12.37 -8.28 10.79
CA PHE A 24 11.61 -8.96 9.76
C PHE A 24 11.64 -8.23 8.42
N ILE A 25 11.32 -8.97 7.38
CA ILE A 25 10.93 -8.46 6.08
C ILE A 25 9.62 -9.17 5.68
N ALA A 26 8.58 -8.38 5.45
CA ALA A 26 7.32 -8.84 4.91
C ALA A 26 7.23 -8.42 3.44
N ASN A 27 6.73 -9.30 2.58
CA ASN A 27 6.62 -9.06 1.14
C ASN A 27 5.20 -9.35 0.68
N ALA A 28 4.64 -8.44 -0.09
CA ALA A 28 3.41 -8.60 -0.84
C ALA A 28 3.73 -8.68 -2.34
N TRP A 29 3.50 -9.83 -2.96
CA TRP A 29 3.57 -10.02 -4.41
C TRP A 29 2.26 -9.57 -5.01
N GLU A 30 2.31 -8.65 -5.94
CA GLU A 30 1.20 -7.88 -6.46
C GLU A 30 0.95 -8.19 -7.93
N PHE A 31 -0.34 -8.37 -8.28
CA PHE A 31 -0.82 -8.61 -9.63
C PHE A 31 -2.07 -7.75 -9.87
N GLU A 32 -1.90 -6.50 -10.34
CA GLU A 32 -3.03 -5.62 -10.67
C GLU A 32 -3.39 -5.73 -12.15
N TYR A 33 -4.65 -6.04 -12.45
CA TYR A 33 -5.19 -6.11 -13.81
C TYR A 33 -6.26 -5.05 -14.05
N GLY A 34 -6.07 -4.24 -15.09
CA GLY A 34 -7.07 -3.30 -15.58
C GLY A 34 -8.21 -4.01 -16.30
N VAL A 35 -9.36 -4.18 -15.64
CA VAL A 35 -10.52 -4.89 -16.21
C VAL A 35 -11.33 -3.99 -17.11
N LYS A 36 -11.58 -2.76 -16.66
CA LYS A 36 -12.34 -1.71 -17.36
C LYS A 36 -11.73 -0.34 -17.00
N THR A 37 -12.06 0.70 -17.75
CA THR A 37 -11.64 2.08 -17.44
C THR A 37 -12.04 2.57 -16.05
N TRP A 38 -13.02 1.93 -15.43
CA TRP A 38 -13.56 2.28 -14.12
C TRP A 38 -13.35 1.20 -13.07
N TRP A 39 -12.70 0.06 -13.41
CA TRP A 39 -12.49 -1.07 -12.51
C TRP A 39 -11.13 -1.72 -12.76
N SER A 40 -10.32 -1.83 -11.71
CA SER A 40 -9.16 -2.72 -11.62
C SER A 40 -9.32 -3.72 -10.49
N SER A 41 -8.71 -4.88 -10.66
CA SER A 41 -8.68 -5.95 -9.66
C SER A 41 -7.24 -6.36 -9.40
N GLU A 42 -6.90 -6.53 -8.13
CA GLU A 42 -5.54 -6.80 -7.70
C GLU A 42 -5.52 -7.99 -6.74
N LEU A 43 -4.55 -8.87 -6.91
CA LEU A 43 -4.29 -10.01 -6.04
C LEU A 43 -2.92 -9.84 -5.40
N TYR A 44 -2.86 -9.94 -4.08
CA TYR A 44 -1.63 -10.02 -3.31
C TYR A 44 -1.40 -11.43 -2.79
N LEU A 45 -0.14 -11.85 -2.80
CA LEU A 45 0.34 -13.06 -2.14
C LEU A 45 1.37 -12.63 -1.11
N ASP A 46 1.06 -12.81 0.18
CA ASP A 46 1.84 -12.27 1.27
C ASP A 46 2.77 -13.34 1.87
N SER A 47 3.98 -12.92 2.20
CA SER A 47 5.00 -13.76 2.81
C SER A 47 5.88 -12.95 3.75
N GLN A 48 6.45 -13.61 4.74
CA GLN A 48 7.30 -12.98 5.73
C GLN A 48 8.48 -13.85 6.09
N HIS A 49 9.62 -13.19 6.26
CA HIS A 49 10.80 -13.75 6.90
C HIS A 49 11.09 -12.98 8.18
N THR A 50 11.14 -13.69 9.31
CA THR A 50 11.52 -13.13 10.61
C THR A 50 12.84 -13.76 11.05
N ALA A 51 13.82 -12.92 11.40
CA ALA A 51 15.15 -13.36 11.79
C ALA A 51 15.09 -14.27 13.03
N ASN A 52 15.88 -15.34 13.03
CA ASN A 52 15.92 -16.36 14.08
C ASN A 52 14.60 -17.13 14.31
N GLU A 53 13.61 -16.99 13.42
CA GLU A 53 12.35 -17.70 13.51
C GLU A 53 12.10 -18.53 12.26
N SER A 54 11.51 -17.94 11.20
CA SER A 54 11.19 -18.68 9.98
C SER A 54 10.85 -17.78 8.80
N SER A 55 10.68 -18.42 7.64
CA SER A 55 10.00 -17.85 6.47
C SER A 55 8.67 -18.54 6.30
N VAL A 56 7.58 -17.77 6.16
CA VAL A 56 6.23 -18.29 6.04
C VAL A 56 5.48 -17.57 4.92
N PHE A 57 4.59 -18.30 4.24
CA PHE A 57 3.54 -17.71 3.45
C PHE A 57 2.41 -17.30 4.41
N THR A 58 2.08 -16.01 4.45
CA THR A 58 1.14 -15.47 5.42
C THR A 58 -0.29 -15.48 4.91
N GLY A 59 -0.51 -15.35 3.61
CA GLY A 59 -1.84 -15.42 3.05
C GLY A 59 -2.00 -14.72 1.72
N PHE A 60 -3.23 -14.34 1.43
CA PHE A 60 -3.55 -13.57 0.23
C PHE A 60 -4.58 -12.48 0.54
N ARG A 61 -4.55 -11.43 -0.29
CA ARG A 61 -5.53 -10.35 -0.28
C ARG A 61 -6.05 -10.16 -1.69
N TRP A 62 -7.34 -9.87 -1.82
CA TRP A 62 -7.99 -9.63 -3.09
C TRP A 62 -8.70 -8.28 -3.05
N GLU A 63 -8.21 -7.37 -3.83
CA GLU A 63 -8.59 -5.98 -3.90
C GLU A 63 -9.36 -5.67 -5.18
N ASN A 64 -10.33 -4.77 -5.10
CA ASN A 64 -11.05 -4.20 -6.24
C ASN A 64 -11.20 -2.70 -6.07
N ARG A 65 -10.79 -1.96 -7.08
CA ARG A 65 -10.92 -0.49 -7.14
C ARG A 65 -11.93 -0.08 -8.19
N PHE A 66 -12.83 0.82 -7.82
CA PHE A 66 -13.87 1.35 -8.69
C PHE A 66 -13.76 2.86 -8.77
N ARG A 67 -13.55 3.38 -9.98
CA ARG A 67 -13.48 4.82 -10.26
C ARG A 67 -14.80 5.28 -10.90
N PRO A 68 -15.71 5.94 -10.16
CA PRO A 68 -17.01 6.35 -10.68
C PRO A 68 -16.92 7.49 -11.71
N LEU A 69 -15.87 8.32 -11.66
CA LEU A 69 -15.64 9.42 -12.59
C LEU A 69 -14.60 9.03 -13.63
N LEU A 70 -15.02 8.96 -14.90
CA LEU A 70 -14.14 8.56 -16.02
C LEU A 70 -13.26 9.71 -16.56
N ARG A 71 -13.55 10.94 -16.15
CA ARG A 71 -12.75 12.12 -16.48
C ARG A 71 -12.16 12.70 -15.21
N GLU A 72 -11.03 13.35 -15.34
CA GLU A 72 -10.42 14.06 -14.23
C GLU A 72 -11.29 15.25 -13.79
N HIS A 73 -11.48 15.35 -12.47
CA HIS A 73 -12.21 16.40 -11.78
C HIS A 73 -11.32 17.00 -10.69
N TRP A 74 -11.80 18.06 -10.03
CA TRP A 74 -11.12 18.64 -8.89
C TRP A 74 -10.86 17.62 -7.78
N ILE A 75 -11.84 16.75 -7.52
CA ILE A 75 -11.71 15.59 -6.63
C ILE A 75 -12.08 14.35 -7.43
N ASN A 76 -11.21 13.35 -7.39
CA ASN A 76 -11.37 12.09 -8.10
C ASN A 76 -11.53 10.95 -7.08
N PRO A 77 -12.77 10.55 -6.79
CA PRO A 77 -13.03 9.46 -5.85
C PRO A 77 -12.71 8.09 -6.47
N VAL A 78 -12.18 7.19 -5.65
CA VAL A 78 -12.07 5.77 -5.92
C VAL A 78 -12.66 5.02 -4.74
N LEU A 79 -13.57 4.09 -5.01
CA LEU A 79 -14.08 3.15 -4.03
C LEU A 79 -13.22 1.90 -4.07
N TYR A 80 -12.79 1.45 -2.92
CA TYR A 80 -11.91 0.31 -2.74
C TYR A 80 -12.58 -0.71 -1.83
N VAL A 81 -12.48 -1.96 -2.21
CA VAL A 81 -12.96 -3.11 -1.43
C VAL A 81 -11.89 -4.19 -1.48
N GLU A 82 -11.44 -4.66 -0.33
CA GLU A 82 -10.50 -5.75 -0.19
C GLU A 82 -11.07 -6.86 0.69
N PHE A 83 -10.72 -8.08 0.36
CA PHE A 83 -10.92 -9.26 1.19
C PHE A 83 -9.57 -9.86 1.49
N GLU A 84 -9.31 -10.09 2.77
CA GLU A 84 -8.07 -10.64 3.30
C GLU A 84 -8.28 -12.01 3.90
N ASN A 85 -7.34 -12.90 3.65
CA ASN A 85 -7.24 -14.20 4.29
C ASN A 85 -5.78 -14.47 4.61
N ILE A 86 -5.37 -13.92 5.74
CA ILE A 86 -3.99 -13.91 6.22
C ILE A 86 -3.89 -14.61 7.56
N ASN A 87 -2.70 -14.89 8.02
CA ASN A 87 -2.46 -15.33 9.39
C ASN A 87 -1.95 -14.16 10.25
N GLY A 88 -2.06 -14.27 11.56
CA GLY A 88 -1.66 -13.23 12.49
C GLY A 88 -0.16 -12.87 12.47
N ALA A 89 0.68 -13.66 11.80
CA ALA A 89 2.10 -13.32 11.62
C ALA A 89 2.33 -12.32 10.48
N ASP A 90 1.30 -11.97 9.70
CA ASP A 90 1.45 -11.02 8.60
C ASP A 90 1.81 -9.63 9.10
N LYS A 91 2.85 -9.05 8.52
CA LYS A 91 3.34 -7.71 8.80
C LYS A 91 3.54 -6.89 7.52
N ALA A 92 2.85 -7.28 6.44
CA ALA A 92 2.87 -6.56 5.17
C ALA A 92 2.02 -5.26 5.23
N LEU A 93 2.06 -4.58 6.36
CA LEU A 93 1.31 -3.35 6.59
C LEU A 93 1.81 -2.24 5.66
N LEU A 94 0.99 -1.86 4.72
CA LEU A 94 1.18 -0.67 3.89
C LEU A 94 0.52 0.55 4.53
N GLU A 95 -0.54 0.33 5.27
CA GLU A 95 -1.33 1.31 5.99
C GLU A 95 -1.57 0.81 7.42
N VAL A 96 -1.98 1.68 8.31
CA VAL A 96 -2.25 1.36 9.70
C VAL A 96 -3.73 1.53 9.96
N VAL A 97 -4.35 0.52 10.54
CA VAL A 97 -5.75 0.51 10.94
C VAL A 97 -5.86 0.13 12.41
N GLY A 98 -6.88 0.57 13.10
CA GLY A 98 -7.07 0.24 14.52
C GLY A 98 -6.19 1.05 15.47
N HIS A 99 -5.63 0.40 16.48
CA HIS A 99 -4.97 1.06 17.60
C HIS A 99 -3.44 1.02 17.53
N ASP A 100 -2.83 -0.07 17.89
CA ASP A 100 -1.39 -0.17 18.17
C ASP A 100 -0.71 -1.21 17.30
N THR A 101 0.16 -0.75 16.38
CA THR A 101 0.96 -1.64 15.54
C THR A 101 2.24 -2.11 16.20
N ARG A 102 2.66 -1.50 17.29
CA ARG A 102 3.92 -1.85 17.95
C ARG A 102 3.86 -3.23 18.60
N ASP A 103 2.75 -3.52 19.27
CA ASP A 103 2.52 -4.82 19.90
C ASP A 103 2.37 -5.92 18.85
N GLU A 104 1.69 -5.64 17.76
CA GLU A 104 1.57 -6.57 16.62
C GLU A 104 2.91 -6.93 16.00
N PHE A 105 3.85 -5.99 15.89
CA PHE A 105 5.19 -6.28 15.40
C PHE A 105 6.01 -7.16 16.34
N ALA A 106 5.72 -7.12 17.65
CA ALA A 106 6.41 -7.91 18.66
C ALA A 106 5.85 -9.33 18.81
N GLU A 107 4.63 -9.59 18.36
CA GLU A 107 3.98 -10.89 18.51
C GLU A 107 4.69 -11.99 17.71
N ARG A 108 4.96 -13.12 18.38
CA ARG A 108 5.76 -14.23 17.85
C ARG A 108 4.94 -15.45 17.45
N ASN A 109 3.71 -15.58 17.97
CA ASN A 109 3.03 -16.88 18.01
C ASN A 109 1.79 -16.98 17.11
N ASP A 110 1.43 -15.94 16.35
CA ASP A 110 0.13 -15.86 15.71
C ASP A 110 0.01 -16.55 14.35
N ARG A 111 1.01 -17.38 14.01
CA ARG A 111 0.99 -18.17 12.76
C ARG A 111 -0.18 -19.14 12.64
N SER A 112 -0.76 -19.54 13.76
CA SER A 112 -1.94 -20.41 13.80
C SER A 112 -3.25 -19.64 13.75
N GLU A 113 -3.23 -18.37 14.06
CA GLU A 113 -4.39 -17.49 13.95
C GLU A 113 -4.70 -17.18 12.50
N LYS A 114 -5.96 -17.31 12.13
CA LYS A 114 -6.44 -16.95 10.78
C LYS A 114 -7.27 -15.69 10.90
N LYS A 115 -6.76 -14.63 10.29
CA LYS A 115 -7.48 -13.37 10.14
C LYS A 115 -8.21 -13.39 8.78
N ARG A 116 -9.51 -13.16 8.82
CA ARG A 116 -10.34 -12.93 7.64
C ARG A 116 -10.97 -11.58 7.79
N GLU A 117 -10.56 -10.67 6.95
CA GLU A 117 -10.91 -9.27 7.06
C GLU A 117 -11.52 -8.77 5.76
N ALA A 118 -12.37 -7.79 5.88
CA ALA A 118 -12.93 -7.05 4.76
C ALA A 118 -12.63 -5.58 4.99
N GLU A 119 -11.90 -4.99 4.07
CA GLU A 119 -11.53 -3.59 4.14
C GLU A 119 -12.28 -2.76 3.08
N LEU A 120 -12.68 -1.57 3.48
CA LEU A 120 -13.31 -0.56 2.63
C LEU A 120 -12.50 0.72 2.70
N LYS A 121 -12.12 1.28 1.53
CA LYS A 121 -11.50 2.61 1.48
C LYS A 121 -12.30 3.53 0.58
N LEU A 122 -12.38 4.79 1.00
CA LEU A 122 -12.70 5.90 0.14
C LEU A 122 -11.41 6.67 -0.14
N ILE A 123 -10.93 6.59 -1.36
CA ILE A 123 -9.73 7.30 -1.81
C ILE A 123 -10.18 8.55 -2.56
N LEU A 124 -9.72 9.71 -2.11
CA LEU A 124 -9.94 11.00 -2.77
C LEU A 124 -8.61 11.51 -3.29
N SER A 125 -8.55 11.93 -4.55
CA SER A 125 -7.32 12.51 -5.09
C SER A 125 -7.59 13.79 -5.89
N SER A 126 -6.62 14.70 -5.84
CA SER A 126 -6.64 15.97 -6.58
C SER A 126 -5.28 16.23 -7.22
N ASN A 127 -5.29 16.72 -8.46
CA ASN A 127 -4.09 17.15 -9.16
C ASN A 127 -4.11 18.68 -9.34
N VAL A 128 -3.17 19.38 -8.70
CA VAL A 128 -3.10 20.83 -8.75
C VAL A 128 -1.68 21.28 -9.06
N LYS A 129 -1.46 21.88 -10.24
CA LYS A 129 -0.15 22.44 -10.67
C LYS A 129 1.01 21.44 -10.55
N GLY A 130 0.76 20.17 -10.87
CA GLY A 130 1.75 19.09 -10.78
C GLY A 130 1.82 18.42 -9.40
N TRP A 131 1.21 18.98 -8.37
CA TRP A 131 1.04 18.30 -7.09
C TRP A 131 -0.12 17.32 -7.17
N ASN A 132 0.13 16.08 -6.76
CA ASN A 132 -0.92 15.12 -6.46
C ASN A 132 -1.12 15.10 -4.93
N ILE A 133 -2.36 15.26 -4.51
CA ILE A 133 -2.78 15.14 -3.10
C ILE A 133 -3.79 14.01 -3.04
N SER A 134 -3.62 13.07 -2.15
CA SER A 134 -4.51 11.95 -1.95
C SER A 134 -4.85 11.75 -0.48
N GLU A 135 -6.09 11.36 -0.21
CA GLU A 135 -6.61 11.07 1.12
C GLU A 135 -7.33 9.72 1.07
N ASN A 136 -7.01 8.83 1.99
CA ASN A 136 -7.67 7.53 2.15
C ASN A 136 -8.37 7.53 3.51
N MET A 137 -9.65 7.22 3.50
CA MET A 137 -10.43 6.89 4.69
C MET A 137 -10.63 5.38 4.67
N ILE A 138 -10.20 4.70 5.72
CA ILE A 138 -10.12 3.26 5.80
C ILE A 138 -11.07 2.77 6.88
N ALA A 139 -11.81 1.71 6.58
CA ALA A 139 -12.64 0.99 7.53
C ALA A 139 -12.45 -0.51 7.30
N GLU A 140 -12.00 -1.21 8.33
CA GLU A 140 -11.72 -2.63 8.31
C GLU A 140 -12.62 -3.39 9.27
N LYS A 141 -12.94 -4.62 8.92
CA LYS A 141 -13.79 -5.50 9.69
C LYS A 141 -13.24 -6.92 9.69
N ASN A 142 -12.77 -7.35 10.85
CA ASN A 142 -12.51 -8.77 11.08
C ASN A 142 -13.84 -9.55 11.11
N LEU A 143 -13.94 -10.56 10.25
CA LEU A 143 -15.17 -11.35 10.07
C LEU A 143 -15.39 -12.37 11.20
N ALA A 144 -14.44 -12.54 12.12
CA ALA A 144 -14.58 -13.39 13.31
C ALA A 144 -15.39 -12.72 14.43
N GLY A 145 -15.76 -11.45 14.29
CA GLY A 145 -16.67 -10.78 15.23
C GLY A 145 -16.07 -9.58 15.97
N GLU A 146 -14.83 -9.21 15.71
CA GLU A 146 -14.18 -8.02 16.26
C GLU A 146 -14.87 -6.72 15.82
N PRO A 147 -14.69 -5.59 16.52
CA PRO A 147 -15.28 -4.33 16.13
C PRO A 147 -14.79 -3.85 14.77
N TRP A 148 -15.49 -2.89 14.15
CA TRP A 148 -14.94 -2.12 13.03
C TRP A 148 -13.77 -1.30 13.52
N GLU A 149 -12.68 -1.33 12.76
CA GLU A 149 -11.49 -0.53 12.95
C GLU A 149 -11.35 0.50 11.84
N PHE A 150 -10.69 1.61 12.16
CA PHE A 150 -10.58 2.73 11.25
C PHE A 150 -9.14 3.20 11.13
N GLY A 151 -8.82 3.72 9.96
CA GLY A 151 -7.51 4.29 9.66
C GLY A 151 -7.60 5.41 8.62
N TYR A 152 -6.48 6.05 8.41
CA TYR A 152 -6.33 7.08 7.39
C TYR A 152 -4.94 7.04 6.76
N ALA A 153 -4.86 7.51 5.51
CA ALA A 153 -3.59 7.85 4.89
C ALA A 153 -3.76 9.12 4.04
N ILE A 154 -2.83 10.06 4.20
CA ILE A 154 -2.78 11.30 3.43
C ILE A 154 -1.44 11.36 2.74
N GLY A 155 -1.45 11.55 1.42
CA GLY A 155 -0.24 11.62 0.60
C GLY A 155 -0.16 12.91 -0.20
N VAL A 156 1.05 13.41 -0.38
CA VAL A 156 1.35 14.50 -1.30
C VAL A 156 2.59 14.13 -2.10
N SER A 157 2.54 14.31 -3.42
CA SER A 157 3.69 14.04 -4.29
C SER A 157 3.78 15.03 -5.44
N HIS A 158 4.98 15.17 -6.00
CA HIS A 158 5.26 16.02 -7.14
C HIS A 158 6.36 15.40 -8.01
N PRO A 159 6.21 15.33 -9.34
CA PRO A 159 7.29 14.96 -10.22
C PRO A 159 8.42 16.01 -10.17
N LEU A 160 9.67 15.58 -10.19
CA LEU A 160 10.82 16.52 -10.13
C LEU A 160 11.00 17.35 -11.40
N ALA A 161 10.31 16.98 -12.49
CA ALA A 161 10.15 17.82 -13.68
C ALA A 161 8.78 17.57 -14.30
N LEU A 162 8.12 18.64 -14.77
CA LEU A 162 6.82 18.58 -15.44
C LEU A 162 6.96 18.43 -16.98
N LEU A 163 8.16 18.57 -17.50
CA LEU A 163 8.44 18.45 -18.93
C LEU A 163 9.48 17.37 -19.16
N ALA A 164 9.23 16.55 -20.17
CA ALA A 164 10.17 15.51 -20.58
C ALA A 164 11.43 16.12 -21.24
N SER A 165 12.56 15.50 -20.97
CA SER A 165 13.83 15.84 -21.63
C SER A 165 13.82 15.41 -23.10
N ALA A 166 14.54 16.12 -23.95
CA ALA A 166 14.66 15.79 -25.37
C ALA A 166 15.35 14.44 -25.64
N LYS A 167 16.11 13.95 -24.68
CA LYS A 167 16.79 12.64 -24.74
C LYS A 167 16.33 11.75 -23.59
N ARG A 168 15.94 10.53 -23.90
CA ARG A 168 15.65 9.53 -22.86
C ARG A 168 16.91 9.23 -22.06
N CYS A 169 16.82 9.29 -20.75
CA CYS A 169 17.88 8.89 -19.84
C CYS A 169 17.29 8.20 -18.60
N VAL A 170 18.05 7.36 -17.96
CA VAL A 170 17.64 6.60 -16.78
C VAL A 170 17.51 7.50 -15.53
N PHE A 171 18.42 8.46 -15.38
CA PHE A 171 18.48 9.38 -14.23
C PHE A 171 18.05 10.81 -14.57
N CYS A 172 17.15 10.98 -15.53
CA CYS A 172 16.53 12.28 -15.79
C CYS A 172 15.53 12.64 -14.69
N ARG A 173 15.38 13.94 -14.41
CA ARG A 173 14.48 14.44 -13.36
C ARG A 173 13.03 14.04 -13.57
N GLU A 174 12.57 13.96 -14.82
CA GLU A 174 11.23 13.53 -15.20
C GLU A 174 10.92 12.07 -14.81
N ASN A 175 11.94 11.27 -14.52
CA ASN A 175 11.77 9.90 -14.07
C ASN A 175 11.58 9.79 -12.55
N PHE A 176 11.70 10.90 -11.83
CA PHE A 176 11.58 10.92 -10.37
C PHE A 176 10.36 11.73 -9.94
N SER A 177 9.66 11.21 -8.97
CA SER A 177 8.73 11.97 -8.13
C SER A 177 9.13 11.84 -6.66
N ALA A 178 8.84 12.86 -5.90
CA ALA A 178 9.07 12.87 -4.46
C ALA A 178 7.82 13.36 -3.74
N GLY A 179 7.63 12.87 -2.53
CA GLY A 179 6.47 13.20 -1.73
C GLY A 179 6.64 12.83 -0.28
N ALA A 180 5.55 12.89 0.44
CA ALA A 180 5.43 12.37 1.79
C ALA A 180 4.04 11.81 2.00
N GLU A 181 3.95 10.80 2.83
CA GLU A 181 2.71 10.18 3.29
C GLU A 181 2.65 10.31 4.82
N MET A 182 1.47 10.58 5.35
CA MET A 182 1.14 10.46 6.77
C MET A 182 0.00 9.48 6.88
N TYR A 183 0.15 8.46 7.71
CA TYR A 183 -0.87 7.44 7.88
C TYR A 183 -0.91 6.97 9.33
N GLY A 184 -2.06 6.44 9.75
CA GLY A 184 -2.25 5.97 11.11
C GLY A 184 -3.64 5.43 11.37
N GLY A 185 -3.77 4.78 12.53
CA GLY A 185 -5.03 4.29 13.03
C GLY A 185 -5.91 5.40 13.59
N LEU A 186 -7.20 5.13 13.62
CA LEU A 186 -8.23 5.96 14.26
C LEU A 186 -8.98 5.17 15.34
N GLY A 187 -8.44 4.02 15.75
CA GLY A 187 -9.07 3.15 16.72
C GLY A 187 -10.25 2.37 16.16
N ASP A 188 -11.11 1.92 17.05
CA ASP A 188 -12.27 1.14 16.69
C ASP A 188 -13.59 1.92 16.90
N ARG A 189 -14.73 1.27 16.62
CA ARG A 189 -16.06 1.89 16.77
C ARG A 189 -16.43 2.25 18.21
N TYR A 190 -15.75 1.74 19.20
CA TYR A 190 -16.00 2.00 20.62
C TYR A 190 -15.03 3.04 21.21
N SER A 191 -13.82 3.13 20.63
CA SER A 191 -12.78 4.05 21.00
C SER A 191 -12.19 4.69 19.75
N PHE A 192 -12.95 5.61 19.15
CA PHE A 192 -12.54 6.31 17.92
C PHE A 192 -11.77 7.59 18.24
N GLY A 193 -10.60 7.75 17.64
CA GLY A 193 -9.78 8.96 17.79
C GLY A 193 -8.31 8.72 17.46
N LEU A 194 -7.50 9.74 17.70
CA LEU A 194 -6.03 9.69 17.50
C LEU A 194 -5.28 9.27 18.77
N HIS A 195 -6.00 9.03 19.85
CA HIS A 195 -5.42 8.62 21.12
C HIS A 195 -5.21 7.11 21.15
N ASP A 196 -4.09 6.68 21.64
CA ASP A 196 -3.69 5.25 21.72
C ASP A 196 -3.64 4.53 20.33
N THR A 197 -3.35 5.28 19.28
CA THR A 197 -3.23 4.78 17.92
C THR A 197 -1.84 5.06 17.35
N SER A 198 -1.40 4.24 16.39
CA SER A 198 -0.10 4.39 15.74
C SER A 198 -0.18 5.40 14.58
N HIS A 199 0.84 6.25 14.47
CA HIS A 199 0.94 7.25 13.40
C HIS A 199 2.36 7.31 12.83
N TYR A 200 2.45 7.45 11.52
CA TYR A 200 3.71 7.49 10.79
C TYR A 200 3.79 8.66 9.83
N LEU A 201 5.00 9.20 9.68
CA LEU A 201 5.36 10.10 8.58
C LEU A 201 6.39 9.39 7.71
N ALA A 202 6.13 9.33 6.41
CA ALA A 202 6.94 8.60 5.47
C ALA A 202 7.26 9.44 4.22
N PRO A 203 8.46 10.02 4.10
CA PRO A 203 8.94 10.51 2.82
C PRO A 203 8.91 9.42 1.76
N VAL A 204 8.57 9.79 0.53
CA VAL A 204 8.46 8.85 -0.59
C VAL A 204 9.27 9.36 -1.76
N VAL A 205 10.03 8.48 -2.38
CA VAL A 205 10.68 8.71 -3.67
C VAL A 205 10.26 7.59 -4.61
N GLU A 206 9.76 7.97 -5.76
CA GLU A 206 9.47 7.06 -6.86
C GLU A 206 10.45 7.32 -8.00
N TRP A 207 10.97 6.26 -8.58
CA TRP A 207 11.85 6.28 -9.73
C TRP A 207 11.32 5.36 -10.80
N ARG A 208 10.82 5.97 -11.88
CA ARG A 208 10.25 5.27 -13.04
C ARG A 208 11.28 5.16 -14.15
N LEU A 209 11.67 3.94 -14.48
CA LEU A 209 12.59 3.68 -15.58
C LEU A 209 11.90 3.85 -16.95
N PRO A 210 12.66 4.23 -17.99
CA PRO A 210 12.20 4.08 -19.36
C PRO A 210 11.99 2.59 -19.68
N GLY A 211 10.77 2.10 -19.71
CA GLY A 211 10.45 0.69 -19.98
C GLY A 211 9.54 0.05 -18.94
N SER A 212 8.67 0.84 -18.32
CA SER A 212 7.56 0.35 -17.48
C SER A 212 7.96 -0.23 -16.11
N THR A 213 9.22 -0.09 -15.67
CA THR A 213 9.63 -0.48 -14.32
C THR A 213 9.60 0.73 -13.40
N THR A 214 9.00 0.58 -12.24
CA THR A 214 8.93 1.60 -11.20
C THR A 214 9.52 1.07 -9.90
N PHE A 215 10.35 1.89 -9.26
CA PHE A 215 10.85 1.65 -7.91
C PHE A 215 10.26 2.69 -6.96
N LYS A 216 9.84 2.25 -5.78
CA LYS A 216 9.33 3.12 -4.70
C LYS A 216 10.14 2.88 -3.43
N PHE A 217 10.57 3.95 -2.78
CA PHE A 217 11.34 3.94 -1.54
C PHE A 217 10.64 4.85 -0.54
N SER A 218 10.39 4.35 0.67
CA SER A 218 9.67 5.11 1.67
C SER A 218 10.10 4.70 3.09
N PRO A 219 11.05 5.40 3.71
CA PRO A 219 11.29 5.27 5.14
C PRO A 219 10.10 5.83 5.91
N GLY A 220 9.61 5.08 6.89
CA GLY A 220 8.52 5.49 7.77
C GLY A 220 9.04 5.74 9.18
N PHE A 221 8.67 6.87 9.75
CA PHE A 221 9.06 7.30 11.09
C PHE A 221 7.82 7.34 11.97
N GLY A 222 7.84 6.59 13.08
CA GLY A 222 6.79 6.62 14.09
C GLY A 222 6.72 7.97 14.78
N LEU A 223 5.52 8.50 14.95
CA LEU A 223 5.27 9.83 15.50
C LEU A 223 4.93 9.82 16.98
N ASN A 224 4.66 8.65 17.56
CA ASN A 224 4.31 8.49 18.97
C ASN A 224 4.80 7.14 19.52
N ASP A 225 4.59 6.92 20.82
CA ASP A 225 5.07 5.73 21.52
C ASP A 225 4.33 4.42 21.13
N ASN A 226 3.15 4.53 20.54
CA ASN A 226 2.38 3.39 20.03
C ASN A 226 2.88 2.93 18.64
N SER A 227 3.72 3.72 17.99
CA SER A 227 4.28 3.43 16.68
C SER A 227 5.65 2.78 16.78
N GLU A 228 5.96 1.85 15.87
CA GLU A 228 7.34 1.41 15.69
C GLU A 228 8.21 2.60 15.24
N HIS A 229 9.39 2.75 15.81
CA HIS A 229 10.23 3.93 15.56
C HIS A 229 10.61 4.12 14.10
N PHE A 230 10.89 3.01 13.41
CA PHE A 230 11.37 3.06 12.04
C PHE A 230 10.91 1.84 11.23
N LEU A 231 10.31 2.12 10.10
CA LEU A 231 9.97 1.16 9.06
C LEU A 231 10.70 1.54 7.77
N PHE A 232 11.02 0.58 6.94
CA PHE A 232 11.46 0.87 5.58
C PHE A 232 10.61 0.12 4.59
N ARG A 233 9.95 0.85 3.70
CA ARG A 233 9.12 0.31 2.62
C ARG A 233 9.86 0.44 1.30
N PHE A 234 9.87 -0.65 0.54
CA PHE A 234 10.44 -0.73 -0.79
C PHE A 234 9.43 -1.38 -1.72
N GLY A 235 9.32 -0.87 -2.93
CA GLY A 235 8.48 -1.45 -3.97
C GLY A 235 9.21 -1.49 -5.30
N VAL A 236 8.95 -2.52 -6.08
CA VAL A 236 9.30 -2.59 -7.49
C VAL A 236 8.11 -3.16 -8.25
N SER A 237 7.73 -2.51 -9.35
CA SER A 237 6.67 -2.99 -10.22
C SER A 237 7.07 -2.89 -11.69
N TYR A 238 6.43 -3.72 -12.51
CA TYR A 238 6.59 -3.75 -13.96
C TYR A 238 5.22 -3.85 -14.63
N GLU A 239 4.91 -2.89 -15.50
CA GLU A 239 3.68 -2.84 -16.26
C GLU A 239 3.82 -3.58 -17.60
N ILE A 240 2.88 -4.46 -17.90
CA ILE A 240 2.77 -5.23 -19.13
C ILE A 240 1.52 -4.75 -19.88
N ASP A 241 1.76 -3.98 -20.94
CA ASP A 241 0.66 -3.46 -21.77
C ASP A 241 -0.07 -4.58 -22.49
N GLN A 242 -1.39 -4.52 -22.51
CA GLN A 242 -2.29 -5.36 -23.32
C GLN A 242 -1.96 -6.85 -23.22
N ILE A 243 -1.83 -7.40 -22.02
CA ILE A 243 -1.39 -8.78 -21.77
C ILE A 243 -2.20 -9.82 -22.54
N VAL A 244 -3.53 -9.65 -22.64
CA VAL A 244 -4.41 -10.61 -23.33
C VAL A 244 -4.14 -10.65 -24.85
N SER A 245 -3.89 -9.49 -25.47
CA SER A 245 -3.56 -9.43 -26.90
C SER A 245 -2.17 -10.04 -27.18
N ARG A 246 -1.20 -9.79 -26.31
CA ARG A 246 0.14 -10.40 -26.41
C ARG A 246 0.09 -11.94 -26.30
N LEU A 247 -0.72 -12.48 -25.38
CA LEU A 247 -0.88 -13.94 -25.22
C LEU A 247 -1.61 -14.59 -26.40
N ARG A 248 -2.45 -13.86 -27.12
CA ARG A 248 -3.14 -14.34 -28.33
C ARG A 248 -2.31 -14.24 -29.60
N GLY A 249 -1.10 -13.67 -29.54
CA GLY A 249 -0.18 -13.58 -30.68
C GLY A 249 -0.58 -12.59 -31.77
N HIS A 250 -1.31 -11.56 -31.40
CA HIS A 250 -1.69 -10.46 -32.32
C HIS A 250 -0.99 -9.17 -31.91
#